data_b49186e550a8d8a3cd2a216dcf71d091
#
_entry.id   b49186e550a8d8a3cd2a216dcf71d091
#
_cell.length_a   1.000
_cell.length_b   1.000
_cell.length_c   1.000
_cell.angle_alpha   90.00
_cell.angle_beta   90.00
_cell.angle_gamma   90.00
#
_symmetry.space_group_name_H-M   'P 1'
#
loop_
_entity.id
_entity.type
_entity.pdbx_description
1 polymer ?
#
loop_
_entity_poly.entity_id
_entity_poly.type
_entity_poly.pdbx_seq_one_letter_code
_entity_poly.pdbx_strand_id
1 'polypeptide(L)'
;GKPMDLYEHPVNKFVAGFIGSPQMNFYDVKVDGKKLIFADGNIVELPEAIAKRIAGYSEVIMGIRGEDIKFDTTNLDVYGSHQKAVIDNTEIMGNENNLYFDFGGSVTIARVSKYEVSQVGDEVEFTFMPHKMHFFDKETEQVIGAE
;
A
#
# COMPACT_ATOMS: atom_id res chain seq x y z
N GLY A 1 -13.16 -15.76 12.42
CA GLY A 1 -13.94 -15.46 11.22
C GLY A 1 -13.51 -16.33 10.04
N LYS A 2 -14.14 -16.13 8.93
CA LYS A 2 -13.77 -16.81 7.70
C LYS A 2 -12.47 -16.22 7.17
N PRO A 3 -11.64 -17.03 6.46
CA PRO A 3 -10.37 -16.52 5.93
C PRO A 3 -10.51 -15.28 5.06
N MET A 4 -11.57 -15.19 4.26
CA MET A 4 -11.79 -14.03 3.41
C MET A 4 -12.06 -12.76 4.23
N ASP A 5 -12.78 -12.88 5.35
CA ASP A 5 -13.04 -11.73 6.23
C ASP A 5 -11.73 -11.23 6.84
N LEU A 6 -10.84 -12.12 7.23
CA LEU A 6 -9.53 -11.74 7.78
C LEU A 6 -8.66 -11.08 6.73
N TYR A 7 -8.77 -11.49 5.47
CA TYR A 7 -8.03 -10.89 4.37
C TYR A 7 -8.53 -9.46 4.10
N GLU A 8 -9.83 -9.28 3.96
CA GLU A 8 -10.43 -8.00 3.59
C GLU A 8 -10.47 -7.02 4.76
N HIS A 9 -10.66 -7.53 5.98
CA HIS A 9 -10.84 -6.73 7.19
C HIS A 9 -9.95 -7.25 8.32
N PRO A 10 -8.61 -7.09 8.17
CA PRO A 10 -7.71 -7.56 9.22
C PRO A 10 -7.90 -6.75 10.50
N VAL A 11 -7.92 -7.42 11.65
CA VAL A 11 -8.14 -6.76 12.94
C VAL A 11 -6.87 -6.13 13.50
N ASN A 12 -5.71 -6.58 13.06
CA ASN A 12 -4.42 -6.01 13.46
C ASN A 12 -3.36 -6.28 12.39
N LYS A 13 -2.20 -5.66 12.58
CA LYS A 13 -1.08 -5.77 11.65
C LYS A 13 -0.58 -7.20 11.50
N PHE A 14 -0.56 -7.97 12.59
CA PHE A 14 -0.11 -9.35 12.55
C PHE A 14 -0.99 -10.18 11.60
N VAL A 15 -2.31 -10.07 11.75
CA VAL A 15 -3.25 -10.78 10.87
C VAL A 15 -3.09 -10.32 9.43
N ALA A 16 -2.97 -9.01 9.22
CA ALA A 16 -2.80 -8.44 7.88
C ALA A 16 -1.54 -8.98 7.20
N GLY A 17 -0.44 -9.08 7.93
CA GLY A 17 0.82 -9.58 7.40
C GLY A 17 0.85 -11.08 7.21
N PHE A 18 0.08 -11.82 8.01
CA PHE A 18 0.05 -13.28 7.95
C PHE A 18 -0.81 -13.81 6.78
N ILE A 19 -1.92 -13.12 6.51
CA ILE A 19 -2.87 -13.53 5.48
C ILE A 19 -2.52 -12.91 4.15
N GLY A 20 -2.39 -13.75 3.13
CA GLY A 20 -2.14 -13.30 1.76
C GLY A 20 -0.73 -13.62 1.29
N SER A 21 -0.57 -13.68 -0.04
CA SER A 21 0.72 -13.93 -0.70
C SER A 21 0.77 -13.10 -1.97
N PRO A 22 1.73 -12.15 -2.09
CA PRO A 22 2.70 -11.79 -1.06
C PRO A 22 2.04 -11.14 0.15
N GLN A 23 2.80 -11.01 1.23
CA GLN A 23 2.31 -10.35 2.43
C GLN A 23 2.01 -8.88 2.16
N MET A 24 1.16 -8.30 3.01
CA MET A 24 0.85 -6.88 2.92
C MET A 24 2.10 -6.03 3.08
N ASN A 25 2.19 -4.94 2.33
CA ASN A 25 3.25 -3.95 2.49
C ASN A 25 2.90 -3.02 3.64
N PHE A 26 3.84 -2.73 4.52
CA PHE A 26 3.64 -1.85 5.67
C PHE A 26 4.61 -0.67 5.63
N TYR A 27 4.11 0.48 6.03
CA TYR A 27 4.90 1.71 6.09
C TYR A 27 4.58 2.46 7.36
N ASP A 28 5.62 2.93 8.05
CA ASP A 28 5.45 3.89 9.14
C ASP A 28 5.28 5.27 8.50
N VAL A 29 4.17 5.93 8.78
CA VAL A 29 3.87 7.22 8.18
C VAL A 29 3.42 8.22 9.23
N LYS A 30 3.75 9.49 8.99
CA LYS A 30 3.20 10.60 9.75
C LYS A 30 1.95 11.11 9.06
N VAL A 31 1.01 11.57 9.85
CA VAL A 31 -0.27 12.08 9.36
C VAL A 31 -0.29 13.59 9.51
N ASP A 32 -0.49 14.30 8.40
CA ASP A 32 -0.63 15.75 8.39
C ASP A 32 -1.86 16.09 7.56
N GLY A 33 -3.00 16.22 8.22
CA GLY A 33 -4.28 16.44 7.55
C GLY A 33 -4.62 15.31 6.59
N LYS A 34 -4.63 15.61 5.30
CA LYS A 34 -4.89 14.62 4.25
C LYS A 34 -3.60 14.05 3.64
N LYS A 35 -2.46 14.29 4.28
CA LYS A 35 -1.18 13.82 3.76
C LYS A 35 -0.59 12.75 4.63
N LEU A 36 -0.08 11.70 4.00
CA LEU A 36 0.77 10.71 4.63
C LEU A 36 2.21 11.02 4.25
N ILE A 37 3.07 11.19 5.24
CA ILE A 37 4.48 11.49 5.03
C ILE A 37 5.28 10.24 5.38
N PHE A 38 5.93 9.66 4.38
CA PHE A 38 6.69 8.42 4.52
C PHE A 38 8.10 8.71 5.03
N ALA A 39 8.77 7.65 5.50
CA ALA A 39 10.10 7.76 6.10
C ALA A 39 11.15 8.34 5.13
N ASP A 40 10.99 8.12 3.84
CA ASP A 40 11.89 8.64 2.81
C ASP A 40 11.53 10.04 2.32
N GLY A 41 10.53 10.68 2.93
CA GLY A 41 10.08 12.02 2.56
C GLY A 41 9.01 12.05 1.48
N ASN A 42 8.67 10.94 0.89
CA ASN A 42 7.57 10.89 -0.07
C ASN A 42 6.24 11.19 0.62
N ILE A 43 5.34 11.84 -0.10
CA ILE A 43 4.04 12.27 0.40
C ILE A 43 2.95 11.67 -0.49
N VAL A 44 1.95 11.07 0.15
CA VAL A 44 0.74 10.59 -0.52
C VAL A 44 -0.43 11.39 0.00
N GLU A 45 -1.21 11.99 -0.90
CA GLU A 45 -2.43 12.69 -0.52
C GLU A 45 -3.60 11.71 -0.49
N LEU A 46 -4.44 11.87 0.53
CA LEU A 46 -5.60 11.01 0.74
C LEU A 46 -6.88 11.74 0.38
N PRO A 47 -7.86 11.03 -0.16
CA PRO A 47 -9.23 11.55 -0.23
C PRO A 47 -9.73 11.87 1.18
N GLU A 48 -10.61 12.83 1.30
CA GLU A 48 -11.14 13.26 2.60
C GLU A 48 -11.75 12.10 3.38
N ALA A 49 -12.50 11.23 2.71
CA ALA A 49 -13.15 10.09 3.36
C ALA A 49 -12.14 9.15 4.02
N ILE A 50 -10.97 8.98 3.40
CA ILE A 50 -9.92 8.12 3.95
C ILE A 50 -9.19 8.85 5.08
N ALA A 51 -8.90 10.13 4.89
CA ALA A 51 -8.22 10.93 5.92
C ALA A 51 -9.01 10.96 7.23
N LYS A 52 -10.33 10.96 7.15
CA LYS A 52 -11.19 10.94 8.34
C LYS A 52 -10.98 9.70 9.21
N ARG A 53 -10.60 8.58 8.61
CA ARG A 53 -10.38 7.34 9.34
C ARG A 53 -9.22 7.44 10.33
N ILE A 54 -8.27 8.32 10.05
CA ILE A 54 -7.06 8.49 10.86
C ILE A 54 -6.98 9.88 11.49
N ALA A 55 -8.08 10.60 11.51
CA ALA A 55 -8.13 11.92 12.15
C ALA A 55 -7.78 11.80 13.64
N GLY A 56 -6.92 12.69 14.11
CA GLY A 56 -6.46 12.68 15.50
C GLY A 56 -5.19 11.88 15.74
N TYR A 57 -4.72 11.11 14.77
CA TYR A 57 -3.45 10.40 14.88
C TYR A 57 -2.34 11.26 14.25
N SER A 58 -1.18 11.30 14.91
CA SER A 58 0.01 11.96 14.36
C SER A 58 0.87 10.98 13.57
N GLU A 59 0.81 9.70 13.91
CA GLU A 59 1.55 8.63 13.25
C GLU A 59 0.68 7.38 13.21
N VAL A 60 0.79 6.64 12.11
CA VAL A 60 0.11 5.35 11.97
C VAL A 60 0.97 4.41 11.14
N ILE A 61 0.61 3.15 11.11
CA ILE A 61 1.15 2.20 10.14
C ILE A 61 0.13 2.07 9.03
N MET A 62 0.57 2.30 7.79
CA MET A 62 -0.29 2.11 6.62
C MET A 62 0.06 0.79 5.97
N GLY A 63 -0.94 -0.05 5.76
CA GLY A 63 -0.79 -1.33 5.08
C GLY A 63 -1.53 -1.33 3.75
N ILE A 64 -0.91 -1.93 2.74
CA ILE A 64 -1.55 -2.09 1.43
C ILE A 64 -1.06 -3.38 0.78
N ARG A 65 -1.96 -4.10 0.16
CA ARG A 65 -1.62 -5.32 -0.55
C ARG A 65 -1.05 -5.01 -1.91
N GLY A 66 -0.16 -5.90 -2.40
CA GLY A 66 0.52 -5.68 -3.67
C GLY A 66 -0.43 -5.52 -4.85
N GLU A 67 -1.56 -6.19 -4.85
CA GLU A 67 -2.58 -6.09 -5.90
C GLU A 67 -3.29 -4.74 -5.93
N ASP A 68 -3.19 -3.97 -4.85
CA ASP A 68 -3.83 -2.66 -4.73
C ASP A 68 -2.87 -1.50 -5.03
N ILE A 69 -1.70 -1.82 -5.53
CA ILE A 69 -0.74 -0.87 -6.09
C ILE A 69 -0.95 -0.88 -7.60
N LYS A 70 -1.36 0.25 -8.16
CA LYS A 70 -1.77 0.33 -9.57
C LYS A 70 -0.78 1.12 -10.39
N PHE A 71 -0.46 0.57 -11.57
CA PHE A 71 0.47 1.18 -12.51
C PHE A 71 -0.25 1.81 -13.72
N ASP A 72 -1.57 1.75 -13.75
CA ASP A 72 -2.37 2.41 -14.78
C ASP A 72 -2.48 3.89 -14.41
N THR A 73 -1.78 4.73 -15.16
CA THR A 73 -1.73 6.16 -14.89
C THR A 73 -2.84 6.95 -15.57
N THR A 74 -3.73 6.31 -16.33
CA THR A 74 -4.79 7.01 -17.04
C THR A 74 -5.90 7.52 -16.15
N ASN A 75 -6.03 6.98 -14.93
CA ASN A 75 -7.07 7.34 -13.98
C ASN A 75 -6.49 7.84 -12.66
N LEU A 76 -5.43 8.63 -12.73
CA LEU A 76 -4.70 9.08 -11.56
C LEU A 76 -5.54 9.87 -10.57
N ASP A 77 -6.45 10.70 -11.08
CA ASP A 77 -7.34 11.50 -10.23
C ASP A 77 -8.27 10.62 -9.40
N VAL A 78 -8.60 9.44 -9.90
CA VAL A 78 -9.45 8.50 -9.19
C VAL A 78 -8.70 7.83 -8.04
N TYR A 79 -7.40 7.58 -8.22
CA TYR A 79 -6.60 6.83 -7.25
C TYR A 79 -5.79 7.72 -6.31
N GLY A 80 -5.71 9.02 -6.57
CA GLY A 80 -4.95 9.93 -5.71
C GLY A 80 -3.56 10.27 -6.27
N SER A 81 -2.60 10.49 -5.38
CA SER A 81 -1.26 10.97 -5.76
C SER A 81 -0.47 9.92 -6.51
N HIS A 82 0.26 10.39 -7.52
CA HIS A 82 1.24 9.55 -8.23
C HIS A 82 2.52 9.42 -7.47
N GLN A 83 3.13 8.26 -7.58
CA GLN A 83 4.46 8.00 -7.05
C GLN A 83 5.32 7.39 -8.13
N LYS A 84 6.63 7.48 -7.96
CA LYS A 84 7.59 6.89 -8.89
C LYS A 84 8.54 5.98 -8.15
N ALA A 85 8.99 4.94 -8.83
CA ALA A 85 9.96 4.01 -8.29
C ALA A 85 10.74 3.35 -9.41
N VAL A 86 11.90 2.79 -9.07
CA VAL A 86 12.72 2.01 -9.99
C VAL A 86 12.61 0.54 -9.59
N ILE A 87 12.31 -0.31 -10.55
CA ILE A 87 12.16 -1.75 -10.30
C ILE A 87 13.51 -2.35 -9.94
N ASP A 88 13.60 -2.96 -8.75
CA ASP A 88 14.82 -3.61 -8.26
C ASP A 88 14.88 -5.07 -8.64
N ASN A 89 13.73 -5.74 -8.69
CA ASN A 89 13.65 -7.16 -8.99
C ASN A 89 12.27 -7.50 -9.51
N THR A 90 12.17 -8.59 -10.26
CA THR A 90 10.90 -9.11 -10.75
C THR A 90 10.83 -10.60 -10.46
N GLU A 91 9.62 -11.07 -10.18
CA GLU A 91 9.38 -12.49 -9.93
C GLU A 91 8.22 -12.95 -10.80
N ILE A 92 8.49 -13.89 -11.69
CA ILE A 92 7.48 -14.40 -12.61
C ILE A 92 6.82 -15.61 -11.95
N MET A 93 5.52 -15.49 -11.67
CA MET A 93 4.78 -16.47 -10.91
C MET A 93 3.84 -17.32 -11.78
N GLY A 94 3.89 -17.15 -13.10
CA GLY A 94 3.00 -17.86 -14.02
C GLY A 94 1.75 -17.09 -14.36
N ASN A 95 0.85 -16.91 -13.41
CA ASN A 95 -0.40 -16.15 -13.64
C ASN A 95 -0.23 -14.66 -13.41
N GLU A 96 0.68 -14.30 -12.52
CA GLU A 96 0.92 -12.92 -12.12
C GLU A 96 2.41 -12.74 -11.92
N ASN A 97 2.85 -11.49 -11.93
CA ASN A 97 4.24 -11.15 -11.64
C ASN A 97 4.29 -10.29 -10.39
N ASN A 98 5.35 -10.45 -9.61
CA ASN A 98 5.65 -9.56 -8.49
C ASN A 98 6.76 -8.62 -8.90
N LEU A 99 6.56 -7.32 -8.64
CA LEU A 99 7.56 -6.29 -8.87
C LEU A 99 8.04 -5.79 -7.52
N TYR A 100 9.35 -5.74 -7.34
CA TYR A 100 10.00 -5.33 -6.10
C TYR A 100 10.64 -3.98 -6.31
N PHE A 101 10.40 -3.04 -5.41
CA PHE A 101 11.04 -1.72 -5.44
C PHE A 101 11.01 -1.10 -4.04
N ASP A 102 11.94 -0.16 -3.80
CA ASP A 102 11.96 0.59 -2.56
C ASP A 102 11.02 1.78 -2.66
N PHE A 103 10.19 1.95 -1.65
CA PHE A 103 9.34 3.11 -1.52
C PHE A 103 8.99 3.34 -0.05
N GLY A 104 8.97 4.61 0.36
CA GLY A 104 8.54 4.96 1.70
C GLY A 104 9.45 4.46 2.82
N GLY A 105 10.65 4.06 2.50
CA GLY A 105 11.59 3.48 3.46
C GLY A 105 11.43 1.98 3.62
N SER A 106 10.64 1.33 2.79
CA SER A 106 10.38 -0.12 2.86
C SER A 106 10.52 -0.77 1.48
N VAL A 107 10.92 -2.03 1.48
CA VAL A 107 10.82 -2.83 0.27
C VAL A 107 9.35 -3.09 0.00
N THR A 108 8.92 -2.76 -1.19
CA THR A 108 7.52 -2.87 -1.62
C THR A 108 7.40 -3.97 -2.67
N ILE A 109 6.36 -4.79 -2.53
CA ILE A 109 6.06 -5.85 -3.48
C ILE A 109 4.69 -5.55 -4.07
N ALA A 110 4.67 -5.23 -5.37
CA ALA A 110 3.44 -5.04 -6.12
C ALA A 110 3.13 -6.30 -6.92
N ARG A 111 1.86 -6.63 -7.00
CA ARG A 111 1.41 -7.77 -7.81
C ARG A 111 0.67 -7.25 -9.03
N VAL A 112 1.15 -7.65 -10.19
CA VAL A 112 0.61 -7.20 -11.47
C VAL A 112 0.25 -8.40 -12.34
N SER A 113 -0.55 -8.14 -13.40
CA SER A 113 -0.90 -9.20 -14.34
C SER A 113 0.36 -9.69 -15.06
N LYS A 114 0.33 -10.93 -15.55
CA LYS A 114 1.45 -11.49 -16.29
C LYS A 114 1.79 -10.72 -17.58
N TYR A 115 0.87 -9.86 -18.01
CA TYR A 115 1.07 -9.05 -19.22
C TYR A 115 1.74 -7.71 -18.93
N GLU A 116 1.87 -7.35 -17.66
CA GLU A 116 2.65 -6.18 -17.27
C GLU A 116 4.13 -6.50 -17.40
N VAL A 117 4.77 -5.92 -18.38
CA VAL A 117 6.18 -6.20 -18.67
C VAL A 117 7.03 -5.05 -18.15
N SER A 118 7.52 -5.19 -16.93
CA SER A 118 8.49 -4.27 -16.36
C SER A 118 9.76 -5.04 -16.05
N GLN A 119 10.90 -4.40 -16.27
CA GLN A 119 12.21 -5.02 -16.08
C GLN A 119 12.98 -4.28 -14.98
N VAL A 120 13.97 -4.97 -14.41
CA VAL A 120 14.89 -4.37 -13.45
C VAL A 120 15.51 -3.13 -14.07
N GLY A 121 15.48 -2.03 -13.34
CA GLY A 121 16.00 -0.74 -13.81
C GLY A 121 14.96 0.17 -14.42
N ASP A 122 13.77 -0.34 -14.75
CA ASP A 122 12.71 0.50 -15.30
C ASP A 122 12.18 1.45 -14.23
N GLU A 123 11.95 2.73 -14.60
CA GLU A 123 11.22 3.67 -13.78
C GLU A 123 9.75 3.49 -14.06
N VAL A 124 8.95 3.33 -13.01
CA VAL A 124 7.52 3.15 -13.13
C VAL A 124 6.79 4.21 -12.31
N GLU A 125 5.59 4.56 -12.77
CA GLU A 125 4.67 5.40 -12.00
C GLU A 125 3.57 4.51 -11.46
N PHE A 126 3.19 4.77 -10.21
CA PHE A 126 2.15 3.98 -9.57
C PHE A 126 1.36 4.83 -8.60
N THR A 127 0.24 4.29 -8.16
CA THR A 127 -0.55 4.87 -7.08
C THR A 127 -1.08 3.75 -6.20
N PHE A 128 -1.24 4.06 -4.92
CA PHE A 128 -1.95 3.19 -3.99
C PHE A 128 -3.44 3.44 -4.14
N MET A 129 -4.25 2.39 -4.13
CA MET A 129 -5.71 2.56 -4.10
C MET A 129 -6.13 2.99 -2.71
N PRO A 130 -6.61 4.23 -2.51
CA PRO A 130 -6.86 4.74 -1.16
C PRO A 130 -7.87 3.93 -0.37
N HIS A 131 -8.92 3.44 -1.04
CA HIS A 131 -9.96 2.65 -0.38
C HIS A 131 -9.48 1.28 0.06
N LYS A 132 -8.33 0.84 -0.40
CA LYS A 132 -7.73 -0.45 -0.04
C LYS A 132 -6.64 -0.29 1.02
N MET A 133 -6.36 0.92 1.45
CA MET A 133 -5.42 1.15 2.54
C MET A 133 -6.00 0.69 3.87
N HIS A 134 -5.15 0.08 4.68
CA HIS A 134 -5.45 -0.30 6.05
C HIS A 134 -4.56 0.52 6.96
N PHE A 135 -5.09 0.94 8.09
CA PHE A 135 -4.32 1.73 9.06
C PHE A 135 -4.31 1.02 10.40
N PHE A 136 -3.17 1.04 11.04
CA PHE A 136 -2.98 0.40 12.34
C PHE A 136 -2.34 1.38 13.30
N ASP A 137 -2.75 1.27 14.57
CA ASP A 137 -2.15 2.04 15.65
C ASP A 137 -0.69 1.62 15.77
N LYS A 138 0.20 2.60 15.83
CA LYS A 138 1.64 2.33 15.84
C LYS A 138 2.09 1.60 17.10
N GLU A 139 1.44 1.84 18.22
CA GLU A 139 1.81 1.23 19.50
C GLU A 139 1.14 -0.13 19.69
N THR A 140 -0.16 -0.21 19.46
CA THR A 140 -0.94 -1.43 19.72
C THR A 140 -1.03 -2.36 18.52
N GLU A 141 -0.78 -1.83 17.31
CA GLU A 141 -0.94 -2.51 16.02
C GLU A 141 -2.37 -2.95 15.72
N GLN A 142 -3.35 -2.42 16.46
CA GLN A 142 -4.76 -2.68 16.19
C GLN A 142 -5.24 -1.82 15.03
N VAL A 143 -6.22 -2.34 14.29
CA VAL A 143 -6.78 -1.61 13.15
C VAL A 143 -7.43 -0.31 13.62
N ILE A 144 -7.28 0.74 12.82
CA ILE A 144 -7.86 2.07 13.07
C ILE A 144 -8.95 2.32 12.05
N GLY A 145 -10.05 2.87 12.52
CA GLY A 145 -11.16 3.28 11.66
C GLY A 145 -12.03 2.13 11.24
N ALA A 146 -13.21 2.48 10.76
CA ALA A 146 -14.15 1.51 10.24
C ALA A 146 -13.75 1.11 8.82
N GLU A 147 -13.83 -0.15 8.55
CA GLU A 147 -13.57 -0.67 7.20
C GLU A 147 -14.84 -1.09 6.52
#